data_4f36eb60159f0a608a12ba197063423a
#
_entry.id   4f36eb60159f0a608a12ba197063423a
#
_cell.length_a   1.000
_cell.length_b   1.000
_cell.length_c   1.000
_cell.angle_alpha   90.00
_cell.angle_beta   90.00
_cell.angle_gamma   90.00
#
_symmetry.space_group_name_H-M   'P 1'
#
loop_
_entity.id
_entity.type
_entity.pdbx_description
1 polymer ?
#
loop_
_entity_poly.entity_id
_entity_poly.type
_entity_poly.pdbx_seq_one_letter_code
_entity_poly.pdbx_strand_id
1 'polypeptide(L)'
;MKIAILTTKNQWFEPYADALSEKLGNIPIFNNHVDINNIYDIIFILSYHNIIPTKYLKNSKHNLVVHASALPKGKGWAPLFWQVIEGENKIPFTMIEASSKVDNGDIYMQEVLELTNHELNEELRDKQAKMIIQMCVKFVNNYEKYKIPVKQNNDESFYKKRDKKDSKLNIDKTVRDQFNLLRVVNNSDYPAYFELDGHRYILKIELDNSEGGVELIDFVDLTQKEVLMILDWRNHENIKKWMYSQDEISVEAHLSFIAELQFSKSRQYMAVKKDNKYVGVVDFTKIDGTNKECYFGLYANPFEKIAGIGRVLEEVCLKYILDLLSLNKIKLEVFSDNVRALNLYKKYNFKRVGVKNVHDKQVICMELTK
;
A
#
# COMPACT_ATOMS: atom_id res chain seq x y z
N MET A 1 -20.17 -16.09 8.80
CA MET A 1 -18.95 -16.77 9.31
C MET A 1 -18.49 -16.08 10.59
N LYS A 2 -18.08 -16.85 11.59
CA LYS A 2 -17.49 -16.33 12.83
C LYS A 2 -15.98 -16.30 12.66
N ILE A 3 -15.38 -15.13 12.64
CA ILE A 3 -13.97 -14.92 12.31
C ILE A 3 -13.28 -14.25 13.48
N ALA A 4 -11.99 -14.55 13.69
CA ALA A 4 -11.14 -13.90 14.69
C ALA A 4 -9.72 -13.71 14.15
N ILE A 5 -8.96 -12.81 14.78
CA ILE A 5 -7.54 -12.61 14.55
C ILE A 5 -6.77 -13.03 15.82
N LEU A 6 -5.66 -13.72 15.64
CA LEU A 6 -4.68 -14.01 16.67
C LEU A 6 -3.35 -13.37 16.25
N THR A 7 -2.84 -12.43 17.05
CA THR A 7 -1.57 -11.74 16.81
C THR A 7 -0.81 -11.54 18.12
N THR A 8 0.48 -11.20 18.05
CA THR A 8 1.27 -10.90 19.25
C THR A 8 1.18 -9.42 19.57
N LYS A 9 0.88 -9.08 20.83
CA LYS A 9 0.81 -7.70 21.33
C LYS A 9 2.18 -7.00 21.24
N ASN A 10 2.17 -5.68 21.03
CA ASN A 10 3.38 -4.84 20.92
C ASN A 10 4.33 -5.29 19.81
N GLN A 11 3.79 -5.83 18.73
CA GLN A 11 4.54 -6.21 17.53
C GLN A 11 4.16 -5.35 16.33
N TRP A 12 5.00 -5.36 15.33
CA TRP A 12 4.86 -4.53 14.12
C TRP A 12 3.49 -4.66 13.41
N PHE A 13 2.82 -5.81 13.53
CA PHE A 13 1.55 -6.08 12.86
C PHE A 13 0.32 -5.62 13.67
N GLU A 14 0.45 -5.25 14.94
CA GLU A 14 -0.69 -4.89 15.81
C GLU A 14 -1.59 -3.79 15.22
N PRO A 15 -1.06 -2.64 14.72
CA PRO A 15 -1.91 -1.61 14.10
C PRO A 15 -2.66 -2.10 12.86
N TYR A 16 -2.08 -3.03 12.14
CA TYR A 16 -2.69 -3.63 10.95
C TYR A 16 -3.74 -4.69 11.28
N ALA A 17 -3.63 -5.33 12.44
CA ALA A 17 -4.67 -6.24 12.94
C ALA A 17 -5.96 -5.49 13.24
N ASP A 18 -5.88 -4.27 13.80
CA ASP A 18 -7.03 -3.39 14.01
C ASP A 18 -7.69 -3.02 12.69
N ALA A 19 -6.90 -2.60 11.69
CA ALA A 19 -7.41 -2.28 10.35
C ALA A 19 -8.07 -3.49 9.65
N LEU A 20 -7.53 -4.70 9.83
CA LEU A 20 -8.17 -5.92 9.31
C LEU A 20 -9.46 -6.24 10.05
N SER A 21 -9.48 -6.06 11.38
CA SER A 21 -10.69 -6.25 12.19
C SER A 21 -11.83 -5.36 11.73
N GLU A 22 -11.56 -4.07 11.52
CA GLU A 22 -12.54 -3.11 11.00
C GLU A 22 -13.06 -3.51 9.61
N LYS A 23 -12.16 -3.85 8.68
CA LYS A 23 -12.52 -4.28 7.31
C LYS A 23 -13.38 -5.55 7.27
N LEU A 24 -13.30 -6.40 8.28
CA LEU A 24 -14.09 -7.63 8.41
C LEU A 24 -15.31 -7.51 9.34
N GLY A 25 -15.70 -6.28 9.71
CA GLY A 25 -16.88 -6.00 10.53
C GLY A 25 -16.63 -6.04 12.03
N ASN A 26 -15.49 -5.52 12.47
CA ASN A 26 -15.08 -5.44 13.88
C ASN A 26 -14.99 -6.81 14.56
N ILE A 27 -14.27 -7.72 13.91
CA ILE A 27 -14.04 -9.06 14.44
C ILE A 27 -13.07 -9.05 15.64
N PRO A 28 -13.19 -10.00 16.60
CA PRO A 28 -12.34 -10.00 17.80
C PRO A 28 -10.87 -10.27 17.46
N ILE A 29 -9.97 -9.60 18.20
CA ILE A 29 -8.53 -9.78 18.16
C ILE A 29 -8.08 -10.40 19.49
N PHE A 30 -7.33 -11.49 19.41
CA PHE A 30 -6.72 -12.17 20.56
C PHE A 30 -5.21 -12.01 20.52
N ASN A 31 -4.60 -11.83 21.69
CA ASN A 31 -3.14 -11.77 21.82
C ASN A 31 -2.53 -13.06 22.39
N ASN A 32 -3.37 -13.96 22.87
CA ASN A 32 -2.96 -15.27 23.32
C ASN A 32 -3.96 -16.35 22.85
N HIS A 33 -3.47 -17.46 22.33
CA HIS A 33 -4.31 -18.56 21.87
C HIS A 33 -5.12 -19.22 22.98
N VAL A 34 -4.68 -19.10 24.26
CA VAL A 34 -5.42 -19.63 25.42
C VAL A 34 -6.72 -18.87 25.70
N ASP A 35 -6.84 -17.63 25.24
CA ASP A 35 -8.01 -16.79 25.44
C ASP A 35 -9.13 -17.07 24.41
N ILE A 36 -8.84 -17.93 23.43
CA ILE A 36 -9.81 -18.33 22.40
C ILE A 36 -10.69 -19.45 22.93
N ASN A 37 -11.78 -19.06 23.60
CA ASN A 37 -12.71 -19.98 24.27
C ASN A 37 -13.93 -20.37 23.43
N ASN A 38 -14.07 -19.81 22.22
CA ASN A 38 -15.18 -20.07 21.33
C ASN A 38 -14.73 -20.86 20.09
N ILE A 39 -15.69 -21.46 19.39
CA ILE A 39 -15.47 -22.05 18.08
C ILE A 39 -15.63 -20.97 17.01
N TYR A 40 -14.68 -20.89 16.08
CA TYR A 40 -14.66 -19.99 14.94
C TYR A 40 -14.69 -20.76 13.63
N ASP A 41 -15.23 -20.15 12.58
CA ASP A 41 -15.06 -20.70 11.23
C ASP A 41 -13.63 -20.46 10.73
N ILE A 42 -13.08 -19.25 11.02
CA ILE A 42 -11.74 -18.85 10.59
C ILE A 42 -11.03 -18.13 11.75
N ILE A 43 -9.80 -18.52 12.00
CA ILE A 43 -8.85 -17.75 12.82
C ILE A 43 -7.66 -17.37 11.93
N PHE A 44 -7.45 -16.08 11.71
CA PHE A 44 -6.25 -15.56 11.08
C PHE A 44 -5.14 -15.43 12.11
N ILE A 45 -4.06 -16.19 11.94
CA ILE A 45 -2.87 -16.20 12.81
C ILE A 45 -1.80 -15.36 12.12
N LEU A 46 -1.67 -14.10 12.55
CA LEU A 46 -0.88 -13.10 11.84
C LEU A 46 0.23 -12.55 12.77
N SER A 47 1.49 -12.75 12.37
CA SER A 47 2.66 -12.33 13.17
C SER A 47 2.60 -12.82 14.64
N TYR A 48 2.13 -14.03 14.84
CA TYR A 48 2.04 -14.67 16.14
C TYR A 48 3.29 -15.51 16.41
N HIS A 49 3.99 -15.26 17.53
CA HIS A 49 5.31 -15.80 17.78
C HIS A 49 5.32 -17.06 18.65
N ASN A 50 4.21 -17.40 19.29
CA ASN A 50 4.15 -18.58 20.15
C ASN A 50 3.69 -19.81 19.35
N ILE A 51 4.24 -20.97 19.70
CA ILE A 51 3.76 -22.25 19.16
C ILE A 51 2.37 -22.53 19.72
N ILE A 52 1.43 -22.82 18.83
CA ILE A 52 0.04 -23.13 19.20
C ILE A 52 -0.10 -24.64 19.33
N PRO A 53 -0.39 -25.18 20.52
CA PRO A 53 -0.66 -26.59 20.69
C PRO A 53 -1.87 -27.05 19.86
N THR A 54 -1.80 -28.23 19.27
CA THR A 54 -2.83 -28.79 18.38
C THR A 54 -4.24 -28.76 18.95
N LYS A 55 -4.39 -28.85 20.26
CA LYS A 55 -5.71 -28.77 20.93
C LYS A 55 -6.43 -27.45 20.66
N TYR A 56 -5.69 -26.32 20.52
CA TYR A 56 -6.28 -25.01 20.24
C TYR A 56 -6.59 -24.83 18.76
N LEU A 57 -5.84 -25.47 17.85
CA LEU A 57 -6.15 -25.45 16.42
C LEU A 57 -7.49 -26.16 16.08
N LYS A 58 -7.99 -27.01 16.98
CA LYS A 58 -9.29 -27.63 16.84
C LYS A 58 -10.48 -26.71 17.15
N ASN A 59 -10.23 -25.52 17.68
CA ASN A 59 -11.26 -24.51 18.00
C ASN A 59 -11.73 -23.72 16.78
N SER A 60 -11.22 -24.04 15.60
CA SER A 60 -11.65 -23.42 14.37
C SER A 60 -11.64 -24.40 13.21
N LYS A 61 -12.42 -24.07 12.19
CA LYS A 61 -12.47 -24.85 10.97
C LYS A 61 -11.24 -24.60 10.10
N HIS A 62 -10.76 -23.36 10.08
CA HIS A 62 -9.56 -22.94 9.38
C HIS A 62 -8.70 -22.05 10.29
N ASN A 63 -7.42 -22.39 10.39
CA ASN A 63 -6.40 -21.62 11.10
C ASN A 63 -5.41 -21.10 10.06
N LEU A 64 -5.57 -19.87 9.62
CA LEU A 64 -4.89 -19.35 8.44
C LEU A 64 -3.68 -18.52 8.80
N VAL A 65 -2.54 -18.89 8.24
CA VAL A 65 -1.26 -18.15 8.33
C VAL A 65 -0.92 -17.62 6.95
N VAL A 66 -0.42 -16.40 6.88
CA VAL A 66 0.13 -15.83 5.64
C VAL A 66 1.64 -15.73 5.75
N HIS A 67 2.35 -16.45 4.90
CA HIS A 67 3.80 -16.52 4.85
C HIS A 67 4.34 -15.86 3.58
N ALA A 68 5.34 -14.99 3.72
CA ALA A 68 5.84 -14.15 2.61
C ALA A 68 6.88 -14.90 1.76
N SER A 69 6.56 -16.08 1.27
CA SER A 69 7.36 -16.87 0.34
C SER A 69 6.51 -17.80 -0.52
N ALA A 70 7.11 -18.40 -1.56
CA ALA A 70 6.49 -19.43 -2.41
C ALA A 70 6.61 -20.81 -1.75
N LEU A 71 5.88 -21.07 -0.65
CA LEU A 71 5.93 -22.35 0.03
C LEU A 71 5.74 -23.54 -0.93
N PRO A 72 6.54 -24.61 -0.74
CA PRO A 72 7.42 -24.94 0.38
C PRO A 72 8.82 -24.30 0.36
N LYS A 73 9.14 -23.47 -0.62
CA LYS A 73 10.42 -22.71 -0.63
C LYS A 73 10.33 -21.50 0.30
N GLY A 74 11.42 -21.22 1.02
CA GLY A 74 11.53 -20.04 1.88
C GLY A 74 10.73 -20.14 3.18
N LYS A 75 10.59 -21.34 3.77
CA LYS A 75 10.08 -21.53 5.14
C LYS A 75 10.96 -20.80 6.16
N GLY A 76 10.44 -20.59 7.37
CA GLY A 76 11.22 -20.06 8.49
C GLY A 76 11.04 -18.56 8.70
N TRP A 77 12.13 -17.84 9.02
CA TRP A 77 12.05 -16.52 9.59
C TRP A 77 12.22 -15.39 8.57
N ALA A 78 11.30 -14.41 8.64
CA ALA A 78 11.38 -13.15 7.89
C ALA A 78 11.70 -13.31 6.38
N PRO A 79 10.99 -14.18 5.65
CA PRO A 79 11.32 -14.54 4.27
C PRO A 79 11.28 -13.33 3.31
N LEU A 80 10.39 -12.36 3.53
CA LEU A 80 10.37 -11.11 2.75
C LEU A 80 11.76 -10.45 2.73
N PHE A 81 12.38 -10.28 3.89
CA PHE A 81 13.66 -9.57 3.99
C PHE A 81 14.82 -10.36 3.38
N TRP A 82 14.81 -11.68 3.50
CA TRP A 82 15.82 -12.51 2.85
C TRP A 82 15.71 -12.43 1.34
N GLN A 83 14.53 -12.53 0.77
CA GLN A 83 14.30 -12.40 -0.67
C GLN A 83 14.73 -11.01 -1.18
N VAL A 84 14.47 -9.93 -0.43
CA VAL A 84 14.96 -8.59 -0.79
C VAL A 84 16.48 -8.53 -0.78
N ILE A 85 17.16 -9.13 0.22
CA ILE A 85 18.64 -9.22 0.25
C ILE A 85 19.16 -9.99 -0.96
N GLU A 86 18.48 -11.05 -1.37
CA GLU A 86 18.80 -11.86 -2.56
C GLU A 86 18.52 -11.14 -3.89
N GLY A 87 17.89 -9.95 -3.85
CA GLY A 87 17.62 -9.12 -5.04
C GLY A 87 16.24 -9.30 -5.64
N GLU A 88 15.37 -10.09 -4.99
CA GLU A 88 14.02 -10.31 -5.48
C GLU A 88 13.12 -9.11 -5.20
N ASN A 89 12.28 -8.76 -6.17
CA ASN A 89 11.29 -7.68 -6.09
C ASN A 89 9.87 -8.14 -6.43
N LYS A 90 9.71 -9.42 -6.77
CA LYS A 90 8.42 -10.10 -6.87
C LYS A 90 8.35 -11.12 -5.76
N ILE A 91 7.77 -10.71 -4.65
CA ILE A 91 7.73 -11.50 -3.42
C ILE A 91 6.43 -12.29 -3.37
N PRO A 92 6.48 -13.61 -3.46
CA PRO A 92 5.31 -14.44 -3.31
C PRO A 92 4.84 -14.47 -1.85
N PHE A 93 3.54 -14.53 -1.67
CA PHE A 93 2.86 -14.73 -0.38
C PHE A 93 1.98 -15.95 -0.48
N THR A 94 2.05 -16.82 0.50
CA THR A 94 1.26 -18.05 0.55
C THR A 94 0.39 -18.08 1.81
N MET A 95 -0.91 -18.25 1.66
CA MET A 95 -1.84 -18.52 2.76
C MET A 95 -1.96 -20.02 2.96
N ILE A 96 -1.68 -20.49 4.16
CA ILE A 96 -1.66 -21.91 4.53
C ILE A 96 -2.51 -22.20 5.75
N GLU A 97 -2.90 -23.47 5.93
CA GLU A 97 -3.43 -23.96 7.19
C GLU A 97 -2.29 -24.08 8.23
N ALA A 98 -2.52 -23.59 9.44
CA ALA A 98 -1.57 -23.79 10.54
C ALA A 98 -1.50 -25.28 10.92
N SER A 99 -0.31 -25.80 11.08
CA SER A 99 -0.06 -27.19 11.45
C SER A 99 0.91 -27.31 12.61
N SER A 100 1.11 -28.52 13.12
CA SER A 100 2.09 -28.79 14.18
C SER A 100 3.55 -28.55 13.76
N LYS A 101 3.81 -28.54 12.45
CA LYS A 101 5.11 -28.18 11.87
C LYS A 101 5.00 -26.79 11.24
N VAL A 102 5.94 -25.92 11.57
CA VAL A 102 5.97 -24.53 11.07
C VAL A 102 6.03 -24.54 9.54
N ASP A 103 5.20 -23.69 8.92
CA ASP A 103 5.11 -23.45 7.48
C ASP A 103 4.85 -24.71 6.61
N ASN A 104 4.25 -25.75 7.19
CA ASN A 104 4.07 -27.05 6.53
C ASN A 104 2.60 -27.38 6.18
N GLY A 105 1.69 -26.46 6.45
CA GLY A 105 0.26 -26.66 6.18
C GLY A 105 -0.10 -26.58 4.71
N ASP A 106 -1.26 -27.11 4.37
CA ASP A 106 -1.78 -27.08 3.02
C ASP A 106 -2.09 -25.66 2.54
N ILE A 107 -1.91 -25.39 1.25
CA ILE A 107 -1.99 -24.06 0.64
C ILE A 107 -3.40 -23.74 0.20
N TYR A 108 -3.95 -22.61 0.62
CA TYR A 108 -5.24 -22.09 0.17
C TYR A 108 -5.13 -21.15 -1.02
N MET A 109 -4.16 -20.25 -1.01
CA MET A 109 -3.94 -19.28 -2.08
C MET A 109 -2.52 -18.72 -2.07
N GLN A 110 -2.13 -18.20 -3.22
CA GLN A 110 -0.86 -17.48 -3.38
C GLN A 110 -1.10 -16.17 -4.13
N GLU A 111 -0.37 -15.13 -3.73
CA GLU A 111 -0.35 -13.80 -4.36
C GLU A 111 1.10 -13.34 -4.50
N VAL A 112 1.33 -12.31 -5.28
CA VAL A 112 2.68 -11.75 -5.48
C VAL A 112 2.65 -10.26 -5.13
N LEU A 113 3.53 -9.85 -4.24
CA LEU A 113 3.81 -8.45 -3.96
C LEU A 113 4.92 -7.94 -4.89
N GLU A 114 4.66 -6.89 -5.64
CA GLU A 114 5.66 -6.23 -6.45
C GLU A 114 6.29 -5.05 -5.69
N LEU A 115 7.62 -5.01 -5.66
CA LEU A 115 8.43 -3.97 -5.04
C LEU A 115 9.12 -3.12 -6.12
N THR A 116 9.45 -1.87 -5.77
CA THR A 116 10.07 -0.90 -6.70
C THR A 116 11.60 -0.87 -6.65
N ASN A 117 12.25 -1.68 -5.83
CA ASN A 117 13.69 -1.67 -5.49
C ASN A 117 14.15 -0.55 -4.54
N HIS A 118 13.25 0.30 -4.06
CA HIS A 118 13.61 1.49 -3.27
C HIS A 118 13.07 1.47 -1.85
N GLU A 119 12.05 0.63 -1.57
CA GLU A 119 11.42 0.56 -0.26
C GLU A 119 12.43 0.26 0.82
N LEU A 120 12.42 1.04 1.89
CA LEU A 120 13.16 0.79 3.12
C LEU A 120 12.33 -0.07 4.08
N ASN A 121 12.90 -0.42 5.23
CA ASN A 121 12.34 -1.40 6.18
C ASN A 121 10.88 -1.11 6.55
N GLU A 122 10.55 0.13 6.86
CA GLU A 122 9.18 0.52 7.26
C GLU A 122 8.19 0.38 6.10
N GLU A 123 8.58 0.81 4.90
CA GLU A 123 7.74 0.66 3.70
C GLU A 123 7.57 -0.81 3.31
N LEU A 124 8.62 -1.64 3.44
CA LEU A 124 8.53 -3.09 3.24
C LEU A 124 7.54 -3.73 4.22
N ARG A 125 7.55 -3.31 5.49
CA ARG A 125 6.59 -3.77 6.51
C ARG A 125 5.17 -3.34 6.20
N ASP A 126 4.98 -2.09 5.80
CA ASP A 126 3.66 -1.58 5.41
C ASP A 126 3.10 -2.36 4.21
N LYS A 127 3.88 -2.52 3.14
CA LYS A 127 3.48 -3.31 1.98
C LYS A 127 3.20 -4.77 2.32
N GLN A 128 4.01 -5.38 3.20
CA GLN A 128 3.78 -6.73 3.71
C GLN A 128 2.43 -6.83 4.43
N ALA A 129 2.14 -5.89 5.32
CA ALA A 129 0.89 -5.87 6.07
C ALA A 129 -0.34 -5.68 5.16
N LYS A 130 -0.26 -4.75 4.21
CA LYS A 130 -1.32 -4.51 3.22
C LYS A 130 -1.61 -5.76 2.39
N MET A 131 -0.58 -6.49 1.95
CA MET A 131 -0.74 -7.76 1.24
C MET A 131 -1.41 -8.82 2.11
N ILE A 132 -1.02 -8.95 3.38
CA ILE A 132 -1.65 -9.88 4.33
C ILE A 132 -3.14 -9.54 4.49
N ILE A 133 -3.48 -8.27 4.73
CA ILE A 133 -4.87 -7.81 4.85
C ILE A 133 -5.66 -8.14 3.58
N GLN A 134 -5.12 -7.80 2.41
CA GLN A 134 -5.75 -8.07 1.12
C GLN A 134 -6.04 -9.57 0.94
N MET A 135 -5.10 -10.46 1.26
CA MET A 135 -5.29 -11.90 1.17
C MET A 135 -6.36 -12.38 2.14
N CYS A 136 -6.39 -11.90 3.39
CA CYS A 136 -7.41 -12.26 4.37
C CYS A 136 -8.82 -11.84 3.92
N VAL A 137 -8.99 -10.61 3.46
CA VAL A 137 -10.27 -10.10 2.92
C VAL A 137 -10.69 -10.88 1.67
N LYS A 138 -9.75 -11.13 0.76
CA LYS A 138 -10.01 -11.90 -0.47
C LYS A 138 -10.46 -13.33 -0.17
N PHE A 139 -9.86 -13.98 0.83
CA PHE A 139 -10.25 -15.31 1.28
C PHE A 139 -11.68 -15.33 1.81
N VAL A 140 -12.04 -14.38 2.68
CA VAL A 140 -13.38 -14.28 3.26
C VAL A 140 -14.43 -14.02 2.18
N ASN A 141 -14.19 -13.05 1.30
CA ASN A 141 -15.12 -12.65 0.25
C ASN A 141 -15.33 -13.74 -0.83
N ASN A 142 -14.34 -14.62 -0.99
CA ASN A 142 -14.39 -15.70 -1.98
C ASN A 142 -14.21 -17.08 -1.32
N TYR A 143 -14.78 -17.27 -0.14
CA TYR A 143 -14.61 -18.46 0.69
C TYR A 143 -14.86 -19.76 -0.07
N GLU A 144 -15.95 -19.85 -0.81
CA GLU A 144 -16.32 -21.07 -1.58
C GLU A 144 -15.24 -21.47 -2.60
N LYS A 145 -14.52 -20.49 -3.15
CA LYS A 145 -13.43 -20.72 -4.10
C LYS A 145 -12.16 -21.25 -3.44
N TYR A 146 -11.85 -20.74 -2.24
CA TYR A 146 -10.55 -20.98 -1.59
C TYR A 146 -10.59 -21.98 -0.43
N LYS A 147 -11.78 -22.40 0.06
CA LYS A 147 -11.93 -23.24 1.26
C LYS A 147 -11.30 -24.64 1.18
N ILE A 148 -10.93 -25.10 0.00
CA ILE A 148 -10.29 -26.41 -0.19
C ILE A 148 -8.80 -26.18 -0.47
N PRO A 149 -7.90 -26.53 0.48
CA PRO A 149 -6.48 -26.33 0.28
C PRO A 149 -5.83 -27.44 -0.55
N VAL A 150 -4.65 -27.13 -1.07
CA VAL A 150 -3.82 -28.05 -1.85
C VAL A 150 -2.55 -28.36 -1.07
N LYS A 151 -2.11 -29.61 -1.05
CA LYS A 151 -0.88 -30.04 -0.39
C LYS A 151 0.34 -29.33 -0.96
N GLN A 152 1.28 -28.99 -0.05
CA GLN A 152 2.59 -28.54 -0.49
C GLN A 152 3.33 -29.69 -1.18
N ASN A 153 3.81 -29.41 -2.40
CA ASN A 153 4.64 -30.33 -3.19
C ASN A 153 5.90 -29.55 -3.59
N ASN A 154 6.98 -30.25 -3.90
CA ASN A 154 8.28 -29.74 -4.32
C ASN A 154 9.33 -29.64 -3.20
N ASP A 155 10.55 -29.29 -3.61
CA ASP A 155 11.69 -29.11 -2.72
C ASP A 155 11.46 -27.94 -1.77
N GLU A 156 11.82 -28.12 -0.52
CA GLU A 156 11.72 -27.10 0.52
C GLU A 156 13.06 -26.39 0.75
N SER A 157 12.99 -25.13 1.14
CA SER A 157 14.15 -24.36 1.62
C SER A 157 13.78 -23.55 2.84
N PHE A 158 14.78 -23.14 3.64
CA PHE A 158 14.58 -22.50 4.92
C PHE A 158 15.41 -21.23 5.05
N TYR A 159 14.79 -20.17 5.53
CA TYR A 159 15.47 -18.96 5.99
C TYR A 159 15.71 -19.00 7.49
N LYS A 160 16.97 -18.75 7.89
CA LYS A 160 17.34 -18.62 9.31
C LYS A 160 16.75 -17.35 9.92
N LYS A 161 16.65 -17.33 11.24
CA LYS A 161 16.34 -16.09 11.97
C LYS A 161 17.47 -15.10 11.77
N ARG A 162 17.13 -13.87 11.35
CA ARG A 162 18.09 -12.77 11.23
C ARG A 162 18.58 -12.36 12.61
N ASP A 163 19.86 -12.05 12.71
CA ASP A 163 20.47 -11.45 13.89
C ASP A 163 21.25 -10.17 13.51
N LYS A 164 21.85 -9.51 14.52
CA LYS A 164 22.61 -8.26 14.31
C LYS A 164 23.79 -8.42 13.34
N LYS A 165 24.37 -9.63 13.24
CA LYS A 165 25.50 -9.89 12.33
C LYS A 165 25.07 -9.87 10.86
N ASP A 166 23.81 -10.18 10.59
CA ASP A 166 23.24 -10.15 9.25
C ASP A 166 23.03 -8.72 8.70
N SER A 167 23.33 -7.69 9.52
CA SER A 167 23.31 -6.27 9.13
C SER A 167 24.72 -5.68 8.94
N LYS A 168 25.77 -6.52 8.91
CA LYS A 168 27.15 -6.08 8.71
C LYS A 168 27.41 -5.74 7.25
N LEU A 169 27.88 -4.51 6.99
CA LEU A 169 28.33 -4.06 5.68
C LEU A 169 29.79 -4.45 5.46
N ASN A 170 30.13 -4.71 4.21
CA ASN A 170 31.52 -4.90 3.78
C ASN A 170 32.08 -3.56 3.27
N ILE A 171 33.12 -3.05 3.91
CA ILE A 171 33.74 -1.76 3.57
C ILE A 171 34.39 -1.73 2.19
N ASP A 172 34.75 -2.91 1.64
CA ASP A 172 35.36 -3.04 0.32
C ASP A 172 34.33 -3.10 -0.82
N LYS A 173 33.02 -3.13 -0.50
CA LYS A 173 31.92 -3.12 -1.47
C LYS A 173 31.32 -1.72 -1.58
N THR A 174 30.76 -1.43 -2.76
CA THR A 174 30.05 -0.18 -2.96
C THR A 174 28.72 -0.15 -2.19
N VAL A 175 28.17 1.04 -1.92
CA VAL A 175 26.83 1.19 -1.35
C VAL A 175 25.78 0.53 -2.26
N ARG A 176 25.95 0.65 -3.59
CA ARG A 176 25.05 0.03 -4.59
C ARG A 176 25.00 -1.48 -4.45
N ASP A 177 26.14 -2.14 -4.29
CA ASP A 177 26.21 -3.61 -4.17
C ASP A 177 25.54 -4.13 -2.90
N GLN A 178 25.40 -3.28 -1.90
CA GLN A 178 24.84 -3.60 -0.59
C GLN A 178 23.52 -2.92 -0.31
N PHE A 179 22.94 -2.24 -1.30
CA PHE A 179 21.72 -1.46 -1.11
C PHE A 179 20.56 -2.34 -0.64
N ASN A 180 20.43 -3.56 -1.15
CA ASN A 180 19.41 -4.49 -0.70
C ASN A 180 19.54 -4.88 0.79
N LEU A 181 20.77 -4.94 1.31
CA LEU A 181 20.97 -5.11 2.75
C LEU A 181 20.54 -3.84 3.52
N LEU A 182 20.86 -2.66 2.99
CA LEU A 182 20.45 -1.39 3.60
C LEU A 182 18.93 -1.21 3.62
N ARG A 183 18.22 -1.68 2.59
CA ARG A 183 16.75 -1.61 2.54
C ARG A 183 16.07 -2.38 3.69
N VAL A 184 16.65 -3.46 4.18
CA VAL A 184 16.02 -4.35 5.15
C VAL A 184 16.46 -4.11 6.59
N VAL A 185 17.41 -3.21 6.84
CA VAL A 185 17.85 -2.91 8.19
C VAL A 185 16.84 -2.05 8.93
N ASN A 186 16.68 -2.28 10.22
CA ASN A 186 15.90 -1.43 11.10
C ASN A 186 16.87 -0.52 11.86
N ASN A 187 16.70 0.79 11.69
CA ASN A 187 17.60 1.80 12.28
C ASN A 187 17.66 1.78 13.82
N SER A 188 16.66 1.19 14.48
CA SER A 188 16.57 1.11 15.94
C SER A 188 17.09 -0.24 16.47
N ASP A 189 16.53 -1.36 15.97
CA ASP A 189 16.76 -2.69 16.55
C ASP A 189 17.93 -3.44 15.88
N TYR A 190 18.06 -3.30 14.56
CA TYR A 190 19.02 -4.00 13.72
C TYR A 190 19.65 -3.06 12.69
N PRO A 191 20.32 -1.96 13.12
CA PRO A 191 20.92 -1.01 12.20
C PRO A 191 22.05 -1.65 11.39
N ALA A 192 22.28 -1.12 10.19
CA ALA A 192 23.49 -1.47 9.45
C ALA A 192 24.74 -1.03 10.23
N TYR A 193 25.82 -1.77 10.07
CA TYR A 193 27.10 -1.41 10.66
C TYR A 193 28.27 -1.92 9.84
N PHE A 194 29.41 -1.31 10.02
CA PHE A 194 30.69 -1.78 9.50
C PHE A 194 31.77 -1.68 10.58
N GLU A 195 32.88 -2.35 10.35
CA GLU A 195 34.05 -2.31 11.24
C GLU A 195 35.25 -1.77 10.44
N LEU A 196 35.97 -0.83 11.03
CA LEU A 196 37.18 -0.21 10.47
C LEU A 196 38.18 0.01 11.61
N ASP A 197 39.41 -0.43 11.40
CA ASP A 197 40.53 -0.28 12.36
C ASP A 197 40.18 -0.71 13.78
N GLY A 198 39.46 -1.82 13.93
CA GLY A 198 39.03 -2.37 15.22
C GLY A 198 37.82 -1.69 15.86
N HIS A 199 37.26 -0.67 15.24
CA HIS A 199 36.08 0.07 15.70
C HIS A 199 34.84 -0.31 14.90
N ARG A 200 33.68 -0.37 15.59
CA ARG A 200 32.38 -0.60 14.97
C ARG A 200 31.62 0.73 14.81
N TYR A 201 31.19 0.98 13.58
CA TYR A 201 30.39 2.15 13.21
C TYR A 201 28.98 1.73 12.83
N ILE A 202 27.96 2.44 13.33
CA ILE A 202 26.55 2.23 13.00
C ILE A 202 26.18 3.19 11.87
N LEU A 203 25.54 2.66 10.82
CA LEU A 203 25.03 3.44 9.71
C LEU A 203 23.51 3.34 9.74
N LYS A 204 22.84 4.50 9.77
CA LYS A 204 21.40 4.62 9.60
C LYS A 204 21.11 5.04 8.17
N ILE A 205 20.04 4.46 7.60
CA ILE A 205 19.57 4.82 6.28
C ILE A 205 18.16 5.37 6.40
N GLU A 206 17.95 6.52 5.81
CA GLU A 206 16.66 7.19 5.73
C GLU A 206 16.50 7.71 4.31
N LEU A 207 15.28 7.72 3.79
CA LEU A 207 15.00 8.40 2.54
C LEU A 207 15.11 9.90 2.81
N ASP A 208 15.94 10.58 2.02
CA ASP A 208 16.03 12.03 2.10
C ASP A 208 14.76 12.66 1.53
N ASN A 209 13.87 13.05 2.42
CA ASN A 209 12.67 13.80 2.09
C ASN A 209 12.90 15.32 2.16
N SER A 210 14.14 15.79 2.36
CA SER A 210 14.48 17.22 2.52
C SER A 210 14.30 18.01 1.22
N GLU A 211 14.32 17.33 0.06
CA GLU A 211 13.91 17.92 -1.22
C GLU A 211 12.38 17.92 -1.41
N GLY A 212 11.62 17.81 -0.32
CA GLY A 212 10.16 17.85 -0.34
C GLY A 212 9.52 16.57 -0.89
N GLY A 213 9.81 15.44 -0.25
CA GLY A 213 9.18 14.18 -0.58
C GLY A 213 7.66 14.30 -0.62
N VAL A 214 7.07 14.06 -1.78
CA VAL A 214 5.63 14.06 -1.95
C VAL A 214 5.16 12.63 -1.89
N GLU A 215 4.31 12.34 -0.91
CA GLU A 215 3.68 11.04 -0.71
C GLU A 215 2.29 11.04 -1.35
N LEU A 216 1.97 9.97 -2.06
CA LEU A 216 0.64 9.71 -2.60
C LEU A 216 -0.03 8.62 -1.78
N ILE A 217 -1.16 8.94 -1.18
CA ILE A 217 -1.95 8.02 -0.34
C ILE A 217 -3.27 7.74 -1.05
N ASP A 218 -3.49 6.48 -1.42
CA ASP A 218 -4.76 6.10 -2.07
C ASP A 218 -5.95 6.37 -1.13
N PHE A 219 -7.07 6.82 -1.68
CA PHE A 219 -8.28 7.10 -0.88
C PHE A 219 -8.79 5.88 -0.12
N VAL A 220 -8.56 4.68 -0.63
CA VAL A 220 -8.94 3.43 0.03
C VAL A 220 -8.08 3.11 1.26
N ASP A 221 -6.93 3.76 1.40
CA ASP A 221 -6.00 3.59 2.52
C ASP A 221 -6.11 4.71 3.56
N LEU A 222 -6.94 5.73 3.32
CA LEU A 222 -7.15 6.85 4.24
C LEU A 222 -7.89 6.39 5.51
N THR A 223 -7.50 6.96 6.64
CA THR A 223 -8.28 6.85 7.89
C THR A 223 -9.60 7.61 7.79
N GLN A 224 -10.57 7.27 8.61
CA GLN A 224 -11.87 7.96 8.65
C GLN A 224 -11.73 9.48 8.82
N LYS A 225 -10.79 9.94 9.65
CA LYS A 225 -10.52 11.37 9.84
C LYS A 225 -10.02 12.04 8.56
N GLU A 226 -9.16 11.38 7.82
CA GLU A 226 -8.61 11.88 6.56
C GLU A 226 -9.67 11.87 5.44
N VAL A 227 -10.51 10.86 5.39
CA VAL A 227 -11.66 10.80 4.48
C VAL A 227 -12.59 11.99 4.69
N LEU A 228 -12.93 12.33 5.94
CA LEU A 228 -13.76 13.48 6.27
C LEU A 228 -13.07 14.81 5.94
N MET A 229 -11.76 14.91 6.15
CA MET A 229 -10.97 16.09 5.76
C MET A 229 -11.02 16.30 4.24
N ILE A 230 -10.86 15.25 3.43
CA ILE A 230 -10.95 15.35 1.97
C ILE A 230 -12.35 15.71 1.51
N LEU A 231 -13.39 15.20 2.17
CA LEU A 231 -14.78 15.59 1.90
C LEU A 231 -15.02 17.09 2.15
N ASP A 232 -14.50 17.60 3.25
CA ASP A 232 -14.58 19.03 3.58
C ASP A 232 -13.89 19.89 2.49
N TRP A 233 -12.72 19.46 2.02
CA TRP A 233 -12.04 20.12 0.90
C TRP A 233 -12.87 20.10 -0.39
N ARG A 234 -13.43 18.94 -0.73
CA ARG A 234 -14.23 18.77 -1.95
C ARG A 234 -15.49 19.61 -1.95
N ASN A 235 -16.10 19.79 -0.79
CA ASN A 235 -17.31 20.62 -0.58
C ASN A 235 -16.99 22.12 -0.43
N HIS A 236 -15.73 22.49 -0.24
CA HIS A 236 -15.34 23.88 -0.09
C HIS A 236 -15.62 24.69 -1.38
N GLU A 237 -16.15 25.92 -1.25
CA GLU A 237 -16.58 26.78 -2.37
C GLU A 237 -15.46 27.00 -3.42
N ASN A 238 -14.20 27.15 -2.97
CA ASN A 238 -13.08 27.34 -3.87
C ASN A 238 -12.72 26.11 -4.71
N ILE A 239 -13.22 24.93 -4.35
CA ILE A 239 -13.01 23.67 -5.05
C ILE A 239 -14.26 23.30 -5.86
N LYS A 240 -15.42 23.22 -5.23
CA LYS A 240 -16.64 22.73 -5.87
C LYS A 240 -17.05 23.55 -7.10
N LYS A 241 -16.77 24.88 -7.14
CA LYS A 241 -17.06 25.76 -8.28
C LYS A 241 -16.34 25.34 -9.57
N TRP A 242 -15.24 24.56 -9.47
CA TRP A 242 -14.46 24.05 -10.58
C TRP A 242 -14.77 22.59 -10.93
N MET A 243 -15.77 22.00 -10.27
CA MET A 243 -16.19 20.64 -10.52
C MET A 243 -17.46 20.61 -11.38
N TYR A 244 -17.68 19.49 -12.08
CA TYR A 244 -18.89 19.32 -12.88
C TYR A 244 -20.15 19.26 -12.02
N SER A 245 -20.11 18.50 -10.91
CA SER A 245 -21.12 18.57 -9.88
C SER A 245 -20.71 19.60 -8.83
N GLN A 246 -21.53 20.63 -8.64
CA GLN A 246 -21.31 21.69 -7.65
C GLN A 246 -22.16 21.48 -6.39
N ASP A 247 -22.95 20.41 -6.35
CA ASP A 247 -23.73 20.02 -5.18
C ASP A 247 -22.82 19.58 -4.04
N GLU A 248 -23.32 19.77 -2.83
CA GLU A 248 -22.66 19.28 -1.64
C GLU A 248 -22.73 17.74 -1.59
N ILE A 249 -21.60 17.11 -1.38
CA ILE A 249 -21.50 15.66 -1.26
C ILE A 249 -21.72 15.28 0.19
N SER A 250 -22.68 14.38 0.47
CA SER A 250 -22.92 13.86 1.82
C SER A 250 -21.81 12.90 2.24
N VAL A 251 -21.67 12.67 3.55
CA VAL A 251 -20.70 11.71 4.11
C VAL A 251 -20.97 10.32 3.55
N GLU A 252 -22.23 9.89 3.50
CA GLU A 252 -22.62 8.56 3.00
C GLU A 252 -22.24 8.38 1.52
N ALA A 253 -22.51 9.41 0.70
CA ALA A 253 -22.16 9.37 -0.72
C ALA A 253 -20.64 9.30 -0.92
N HIS A 254 -19.87 10.03 -0.11
CA HIS A 254 -18.41 10.02 -0.17
C HIS A 254 -17.82 8.67 0.27
N LEU A 255 -18.31 8.09 1.35
CA LEU A 255 -17.90 6.77 1.82
C LEU A 255 -18.24 5.67 0.79
N SER A 256 -19.44 5.75 0.18
CA SER A 256 -19.85 4.82 -0.88
C SER A 256 -18.93 4.91 -2.09
N PHE A 257 -18.58 6.14 -2.50
CA PHE A 257 -17.64 6.39 -3.59
C PHE A 257 -16.26 5.77 -3.31
N ILE A 258 -15.71 5.95 -2.11
CA ILE A 258 -14.40 5.37 -1.73
C ILE A 258 -14.48 3.83 -1.73
N ALA A 259 -15.57 3.26 -1.23
CA ALA A 259 -15.76 1.81 -1.26
C ALA A 259 -15.80 1.24 -2.68
N GLU A 260 -16.39 1.98 -3.65
CA GLU A 260 -16.36 1.60 -5.07
C GLU A 260 -14.96 1.65 -5.68
N LEU A 261 -14.12 2.61 -5.26
CA LEU A 261 -12.75 2.74 -5.78
C LEU A 261 -11.92 1.48 -5.54
N GLN A 262 -12.15 0.77 -4.44
CA GLN A 262 -11.45 -0.48 -4.12
C GLN A 262 -11.56 -1.54 -5.22
N PHE A 263 -12.61 -1.50 -6.02
CA PHE A 263 -12.86 -2.46 -7.11
C PHE A 263 -12.62 -1.86 -8.50
N SER A 264 -12.27 -0.60 -8.58
CA SER A 264 -12.10 0.11 -9.85
C SER A 264 -10.70 -0.13 -10.43
N LYS A 265 -10.65 -0.54 -11.70
CA LYS A 265 -9.38 -0.61 -12.46
C LYS A 265 -9.14 0.63 -13.33
N SER A 266 -10.15 1.49 -13.46
CA SER A 266 -10.13 2.65 -14.35
C SER A 266 -10.19 3.99 -13.61
N ARG A 267 -10.21 3.96 -12.28
CA ARG A 267 -10.24 5.17 -11.43
C ARG A 267 -9.32 4.99 -10.23
N GLN A 268 -8.50 5.99 -9.94
CA GLN A 268 -7.67 6.10 -8.74
C GLN A 268 -7.74 7.54 -8.23
N TYR A 269 -7.87 7.70 -6.93
CA TYR A 269 -7.90 8.99 -6.24
C TYR A 269 -6.90 8.96 -5.11
N MET A 270 -6.04 9.97 -5.03
CA MET A 270 -4.96 10.01 -4.06
C MET A 270 -4.91 11.34 -3.32
N ALA A 271 -4.76 11.30 -2.02
CA ALA A 271 -4.37 12.43 -1.22
C ALA A 271 -2.86 12.65 -1.34
N VAL A 272 -2.47 13.90 -1.56
CA VAL A 272 -1.06 14.30 -1.68
C VAL A 272 -0.59 14.88 -0.37
N LYS A 273 0.47 14.30 0.18
CA LYS A 273 1.10 14.74 1.41
C LYS A 273 2.51 15.24 1.09
N LYS A 274 2.85 16.42 1.56
CA LYS A 274 4.16 17.03 1.43
C LYS A 274 4.61 17.51 2.80
N ASP A 275 5.85 17.16 3.21
CA ASP A 275 6.41 17.53 4.52
C ASP A 275 5.45 17.15 5.67
N ASN A 276 4.90 15.94 5.66
CA ASN A 276 3.91 15.43 6.60
C ASN A 276 2.58 16.21 6.67
N LYS A 277 2.28 17.09 5.71
CA LYS A 277 1.02 17.84 5.61
C LYS A 277 0.25 17.45 4.36
N TYR A 278 -1.05 17.28 4.47
CA TYR A 278 -1.91 17.08 3.33
C TYR A 278 -2.05 18.40 2.55
N VAL A 279 -1.64 18.41 1.29
CA VAL A 279 -1.52 19.62 0.46
C VAL A 279 -2.47 19.66 -0.73
N GLY A 280 -3.07 18.54 -1.09
CA GLY A 280 -4.00 18.46 -2.21
C GLY A 280 -4.48 17.05 -2.49
N VAL A 281 -5.22 16.93 -3.58
CA VAL A 281 -5.74 15.67 -4.12
C VAL A 281 -5.39 15.62 -5.60
N VAL A 282 -5.06 14.43 -6.08
CA VAL A 282 -4.91 14.09 -7.49
C VAL A 282 -5.79 12.90 -7.81
N ASP A 283 -6.36 12.88 -9.01
CA ASP A 283 -7.18 11.77 -9.45
C ASP A 283 -6.82 11.37 -10.89
N PHE A 284 -6.99 10.08 -11.16
CA PHE A 284 -6.78 9.47 -12.45
C PHE A 284 -8.04 8.70 -12.84
N THR A 285 -8.64 9.07 -13.95
CA THR A 285 -9.91 8.48 -14.38
C THR A 285 -9.81 8.00 -15.83
N LYS A 286 -10.71 7.10 -16.22
CA LYS A 286 -10.69 6.45 -17.54
C LYS A 286 -9.31 5.91 -17.88
N ILE A 287 -8.65 5.30 -16.90
CA ILE A 287 -7.36 4.64 -17.09
C ILE A 287 -7.55 3.51 -18.10
N ASP A 288 -6.86 3.59 -19.23
CA ASP A 288 -6.90 2.62 -20.32
C ASP A 288 -5.49 2.15 -20.65
N GLY A 289 -5.13 0.98 -20.16
CA GLY A 289 -3.82 0.37 -20.42
C GLY A 289 -3.63 -0.08 -21.87
N THR A 290 -4.73 -0.30 -22.63
CA THR A 290 -4.67 -0.72 -24.04
C THR A 290 -4.30 0.46 -24.92
N ASN A 291 -4.99 1.59 -24.76
CA ASN A 291 -4.73 2.82 -25.49
C ASN A 291 -3.62 3.67 -24.84
N LYS A 292 -3.10 3.23 -23.69
CA LYS A 292 -2.09 3.92 -22.88
C LYS A 292 -2.44 5.37 -22.57
N GLU A 293 -3.67 5.59 -22.14
CA GLU A 293 -4.20 6.93 -21.87
C GLU A 293 -4.99 6.98 -20.55
N CYS A 294 -5.07 8.18 -19.96
CA CYS A 294 -5.98 8.48 -18.87
C CYS A 294 -6.39 9.96 -18.87
N TYR A 295 -7.43 10.26 -18.11
CA TYR A 295 -7.71 11.63 -17.66
C TYR A 295 -7.16 11.82 -16.26
N PHE A 296 -6.71 13.04 -15.95
CA PHE A 296 -6.35 13.41 -14.59
C PHE A 296 -6.99 14.72 -14.16
N GLY A 297 -7.15 14.84 -12.84
CA GLY A 297 -7.59 16.04 -12.16
C GLY A 297 -6.74 16.31 -10.92
N LEU A 298 -6.73 17.56 -10.49
CA LEU A 298 -6.05 17.94 -9.25
C LEU A 298 -6.71 19.14 -8.58
N TYR A 299 -6.63 19.21 -7.27
CA TYR A 299 -6.93 20.41 -6.51
C TYR A 299 -6.08 20.50 -5.25
N ALA A 300 -5.74 21.72 -4.85
CA ALA A 300 -4.97 21.97 -3.64
C ALA A 300 -5.89 22.07 -2.41
N ASN A 301 -5.31 21.86 -1.22
CA ASN A 301 -5.96 22.16 0.06
C ASN A 301 -6.52 23.59 0.06
N PRO A 302 -7.84 23.79 0.22
CA PRO A 302 -8.46 25.11 0.14
C PRO A 302 -8.21 25.98 1.39
N PHE A 303 -7.80 25.38 2.50
CA PHE A 303 -7.57 26.07 3.77
C PHE A 303 -6.17 26.60 3.93
N GLU A 304 -5.19 26.07 3.19
CA GLU A 304 -3.81 26.53 3.22
C GLU A 304 -3.34 27.02 1.86
N LYS A 305 -2.85 28.28 1.82
CA LYS A 305 -2.24 28.84 0.61
C LYS A 305 -0.74 28.53 0.58
N ILE A 306 -0.37 27.44 -0.10
CA ILE A 306 1.03 27.05 -0.29
C ILE A 306 1.49 27.57 -1.66
N ALA A 307 2.54 28.40 -1.64
CA ALA A 307 3.12 28.91 -2.89
C ALA A 307 3.69 27.77 -3.74
N GLY A 308 3.35 27.74 -5.04
CA GLY A 308 3.86 26.73 -5.96
C GLY A 308 3.18 25.36 -5.89
N ILE A 309 2.19 25.15 -5.01
CA ILE A 309 1.57 23.83 -4.80
C ILE A 309 0.97 23.25 -6.09
N GLY A 310 0.36 24.04 -6.95
CA GLY A 310 -0.17 23.55 -8.22
C GLY A 310 0.90 22.90 -9.10
N ARG A 311 2.15 23.40 -9.04
CA ARG A 311 3.28 22.79 -9.76
C ARG A 311 3.66 21.46 -9.16
N VAL A 312 3.74 21.37 -7.83
CA VAL A 312 4.04 20.11 -7.12
C VAL A 312 3.00 19.05 -7.46
N LEU A 313 1.71 19.39 -7.41
CA LEU A 313 0.64 18.45 -7.74
C LEU A 313 0.71 17.98 -9.20
N GLU A 314 1.02 18.89 -10.13
CA GLU A 314 1.19 18.56 -11.55
C GLU A 314 2.37 17.61 -11.78
N GLU A 315 3.53 17.90 -11.20
CA GLU A 315 4.74 17.08 -11.32
C GLU A 315 4.52 15.67 -10.78
N VAL A 316 3.81 15.56 -9.65
CA VAL A 316 3.44 14.28 -9.06
C VAL A 316 2.49 13.49 -9.97
N CYS A 317 1.47 14.15 -10.54
CA CYS A 317 0.58 13.52 -11.53
C CYS A 317 1.34 12.98 -12.73
N LEU A 318 2.18 13.80 -13.33
CA LEU A 318 2.95 13.41 -14.52
C LEU A 318 3.89 12.25 -14.22
N LYS A 319 4.61 12.30 -13.11
CA LYS A 319 5.47 11.21 -12.68
C LYS A 319 4.69 9.92 -12.46
N TYR A 320 3.57 9.99 -11.75
CA TYR A 320 2.73 8.82 -11.49
C TYR A 320 2.22 8.17 -12.79
N ILE A 321 1.68 8.97 -13.71
CA ILE A 321 1.13 8.48 -14.98
C ILE A 321 2.22 7.86 -15.86
N LEU A 322 3.35 8.54 -16.00
CA LEU A 322 4.40 8.15 -16.94
C LEU A 322 5.25 6.98 -16.40
N ASP A 323 5.61 7.01 -15.13
CA ASP A 323 6.56 6.05 -14.55
C ASP A 323 5.83 4.83 -13.94
N LEU A 324 4.75 5.04 -13.20
CA LEU A 324 4.05 3.95 -12.49
C LEU A 324 2.94 3.32 -13.33
N LEU A 325 2.10 4.12 -14.00
CA LEU A 325 1.04 3.60 -14.86
C LEU A 325 1.56 3.25 -16.27
N SER A 326 2.75 3.71 -16.64
CA SER A 326 3.36 3.48 -17.96
C SER A 326 2.44 3.91 -19.12
N LEU A 327 1.69 5.00 -18.93
CA LEU A 327 0.82 5.61 -19.93
C LEU A 327 1.58 6.73 -20.64
N ASN A 328 1.23 7.00 -21.89
CA ASN A 328 1.92 8.01 -22.72
C ASN A 328 1.01 9.13 -23.24
N LYS A 329 -0.30 9.01 -23.04
CA LYS A 329 -1.29 10.02 -23.41
C LYS A 329 -2.10 10.45 -22.20
N ILE A 330 -2.03 11.73 -21.87
CA ILE A 330 -2.63 12.32 -20.68
C ILE A 330 -3.63 13.37 -21.10
N LYS A 331 -4.86 13.24 -20.62
CA LYS A 331 -5.97 14.12 -20.97
C LYS A 331 -6.49 14.85 -19.74
N LEU A 332 -6.96 16.05 -19.91
CA LEU A 332 -7.63 16.81 -18.88
C LEU A 332 -8.74 17.70 -19.47
N GLU A 333 -9.63 18.12 -18.60
CA GLU A 333 -10.73 19.02 -18.92
C GLU A 333 -10.75 20.16 -17.91
N VAL A 334 -10.82 21.40 -18.37
CA VAL A 334 -10.75 22.59 -17.54
C VAL A 334 -11.73 23.64 -17.99
N PHE A 335 -12.45 24.29 -17.08
CA PHE A 335 -13.33 25.42 -17.42
C PHE A 335 -12.52 26.57 -18.00
N SER A 336 -13.04 27.22 -19.04
CA SER A 336 -12.34 28.28 -19.78
C SER A 336 -12.04 29.53 -18.93
N ASP A 337 -12.79 29.74 -17.86
CA ASP A 337 -12.61 30.82 -16.90
C ASP A 337 -11.62 30.49 -15.78
N ASN A 338 -11.16 29.23 -15.69
CA ASN A 338 -10.09 28.82 -14.76
C ASN A 338 -8.70 29.14 -15.33
N VAL A 339 -8.41 30.45 -15.50
CA VAL A 339 -7.18 30.94 -16.10
C VAL A 339 -5.93 30.43 -15.39
N ARG A 340 -6.00 30.23 -14.05
CA ARG A 340 -4.88 29.72 -13.24
C ARG A 340 -4.49 28.30 -13.64
N ALA A 341 -5.45 27.41 -13.75
CA ALA A 341 -5.22 26.01 -14.16
C ALA A 341 -4.77 25.94 -15.63
N LEU A 342 -5.40 26.70 -16.52
CA LEU A 342 -4.98 26.78 -17.94
C LEU A 342 -3.52 27.20 -18.11
N ASN A 343 -3.07 28.18 -17.33
CA ASN A 343 -1.68 28.64 -17.39
C ASN A 343 -0.71 27.58 -16.80
N LEU A 344 -1.14 26.81 -15.82
CA LEU A 344 -0.36 25.68 -15.31
C LEU A 344 -0.17 24.62 -16.39
N TYR A 345 -1.25 24.10 -16.96
CA TYR A 345 -1.20 23.04 -17.97
C TYR A 345 -0.41 23.43 -19.22
N LYS A 346 -0.51 24.69 -19.68
CA LYS A 346 0.31 25.21 -20.78
C LYS A 346 1.82 25.14 -20.48
N LYS A 347 2.24 25.40 -19.24
CA LYS A 347 3.66 25.29 -18.84
C LYS A 347 4.19 23.87 -18.93
N TYR A 348 3.33 22.86 -18.77
CA TYR A 348 3.67 21.44 -18.91
C TYR A 348 3.39 20.90 -20.32
N ASN A 349 3.26 21.80 -21.32
CA ASN A 349 3.10 21.48 -22.74
C ASN A 349 1.78 20.79 -23.10
N PHE A 350 0.74 20.87 -22.28
CA PHE A 350 -0.58 20.43 -22.68
C PHE A 350 -1.11 21.29 -23.82
N LYS A 351 -1.60 20.65 -24.88
CA LYS A 351 -2.16 21.29 -26.07
C LYS A 351 -3.69 21.23 -26.03
N ARG A 352 -4.35 22.30 -26.43
CA ARG A 352 -5.79 22.30 -26.60
C ARG A 352 -6.16 21.41 -27.80
N VAL A 353 -7.02 20.42 -27.56
CA VAL A 353 -7.49 19.46 -28.57
C VAL A 353 -8.99 19.59 -28.87
N GLY A 354 -9.73 20.29 -28.01
CA GLY A 354 -11.16 20.47 -28.21
C GLY A 354 -11.80 21.44 -27.23
N VAL A 355 -13.10 21.64 -27.42
CA VAL A 355 -13.97 22.43 -26.53
C VAL A 355 -15.32 21.73 -26.44
N LYS A 356 -15.93 21.75 -25.27
CA LYS A 356 -17.31 21.30 -25.03
C LYS A 356 -18.01 22.24 -24.05
N ASN A 357 -19.32 22.16 -23.96
CA ASN A 357 -20.09 22.89 -22.94
C ASN A 357 -20.61 21.93 -21.87
N VAL A 358 -20.52 22.34 -20.62
CA VAL A 358 -21.05 21.65 -19.48
C VAL A 358 -21.73 22.68 -18.59
N HIS A 359 -23.03 22.52 -18.33
CA HIS A 359 -23.84 23.44 -17.51
C HIS A 359 -23.63 24.93 -17.91
N ASP A 360 -23.83 25.24 -19.17
CA ASP A 360 -23.68 26.60 -19.75
C ASP A 360 -22.28 27.22 -19.64
N LYS A 361 -21.27 26.45 -19.17
CA LYS A 361 -19.87 26.85 -19.13
C LYS A 361 -19.06 26.13 -20.19
N GLN A 362 -18.15 26.89 -20.82
CA GLN A 362 -17.22 26.33 -21.80
C GLN A 362 -16.08 25.56 -21.04
N VAL A 363 -15.80 24.36 -21.52
CA VAL A 363 -14.71 23.49 -21.02
C VAL A 363 -13.70 23.28 -22.14
N ILE A 364 -12.44 23.52 -21.85
CA ILE A 364 -11.32 23.28 -22.76
C ILE A 364 -10.79 21.88 -22.50
N CYS A 365 -10.74 21.05 -23.55
CA CYS A 365 -10.09 19.75 -23.51
C CYS A 365 -8.62 19.90 -23.91
N MET A 366 -7.73 19.38 -23.10
CA MET A 366 -6.29 19.44 -23.34
C MET A 366 -5.66 18.05 -23.27
N GLU A 367 -4.55 17.87 -24.00
CA GLU A 367 -3.83 16.60 -24.09
C GLU A 367 -2.32 16.84 -24.08
N LEU A 368 -1.61 15.95 -23.41
CA LEU A 368 -0.16 15.79 -23.46
C LEU A 368 0.15 14.38 -23.96
N THR A 369 0.98 14.27 -24.98
CA THR A 369 1.51 12.99 -25.49
C THR A 369 3.03 13.01 -25.35
N LYS A 370 3.60 11.94 -24.79
CA LYS A 370 5.04 11.75 -24.61
C LYS A 370 5.62 10.92 -25.75
#